data_8c0ccfdf858598b61ba39ac87c9ade55
#
_entry.id   8c0ccfdf858598b61ba39ac87c9ade55
#
_cell.length_a   1.000
_cell.length_b   1.000
_cell.length_c   1.000
_cell.angle_alpha   90.00
_cell.angle_beta   90.00
_cell.angle_gamma   90.00
#
_symmetry.space_group_name_H-M   'P 1'
#
loop_
_entity.id
_entity.type
_entity.pdbx_description
1 polymer ?
#
loop_
_entity_poly.entity_id
_entity_poly.type
_entity_poly.pdbx_seq_one_letter_code
_entity_poly.pdbx_strand_id
1 'polypeptide(L)'
;MDILLFDTKNQTYIIADYKTNKDLFKNFQGQTMLGPFEYKLDRPFSHYEIQLSYYQILIEQILGITVSRRIVVYLGLDGNVTMYDCEDVRHLLN
;
A
#
# COMPACT_ATOMS: atom_id res chain seq x y z
N MET A 1 8.45 -5.22 5.00
CA MET A 1 9.64 -4.84 4.20
C MET A 1 9.17 -4.27 2.88
N ASP A 2 9.62 -3.08 2.55
CA ASP A 2 9.23 -2.41 1.33
C ASP A 2 10.26 -2.68 0.24
N ILE A 3 9.79 -2.98 -0.96
CA ILE A 3 10.64 -3.27 -2.11
C ILE A 3 10.20 -2.38 -3.27
N LEU A 4 11.19 -1.83 -3.97
CA LEU A 4 10.96 -1.06 -5.18
C LEU A 4 11.28 -1.96 -6.38
N LEU A 5 10.26 -2.22 -7.19
CA LEU A 5 10.36 -3.06 -8.38
C LEU A 5 10.27 -2.20 -9.64
N PHE A 6 11.01 -2.56 -10.68
CA PHE A 6 10.93 -1.88 -11.96
C PHE A 6 10.09 -2.68 -12.95
N ASP A 7 9.04 -2.05 -13.48
CA ASP A 7 8.20 -2.62 -14.53
C ASP A 7 8.82 -2.24 -15.89
N THR A 8 9.49 -3.21 -16.51
CA THR A 8 10.18 -2.98 -17.78
C THR A 8 9.23 -2.72 -18.94
N LYS A 9 8.01 -3.25 -18.87
CA LYS A 9 7.02 -3.07 -19.94
C LYS A 9 6.52 -1.63 -20.00
N ASN A 10 6.20 -1.04 -18.83
CA ASN A 10 5.66 0.30 -18.74
C ASN A 10 6.72 1.34 -18.36
N GLN A 11 7.95 0.91 -18.10
CA GLN A 11 9.07 1.75 -17.66
C GLN A 11 8.73 2.62 -16.45
N THR A 12 8.04 2.01 -15.49
CA THR A 12 7.65 2.64 -14.23
C THR A 12 8.06 1.75 -13.08
N TYR A 13 7.93 2.28 -11.85
CA TYR A 13 8.27 1.54 -10.65
C TYR A 13 7.01 1.12 -9.91
N ILE A 14 7.14 0.03 -9.15
CA ILE A 14 6.08 -0.51 -8.30
C ILE A 14 6.63 -0.60 -6.89
N ILE A 15 5.91 -0.04 -5.92
CA ILE A 15 6.24 -0.21 -4.51
C ILE A 15 5.47 -1.42 -4.00
N ALA A 16 6.20 -2.38 -3.44
CA ALA A 16 5.61 -3.59 -2.87
C ALA A 16 5.99 -3.72 -1.41
N ASP A 17 5.05 -4.14 -0.58
CA ASP A 17 5.29 -4.41 0.84
C ASP A 17 4.84 -5.83 1.15
N TYR A 18 5.74 -6.65 1.73
CA TYR A 18 5.46 -8.02 2.09
C TYR A 18 4.91 -8.09 3.51
N LYS A 19 3.76 -8.76 3.66
CA LYS A 19 3.10 -8.94 4.96
C LYS A 19 2.72 -10.40 5.18
N THR A 20 2.84 -10.84 6.42
CA THR A 20 2.40 -12.16 6.87
C THR A 20 1.27 -12.04 7.88
N ASN A 21 0.73 -10.86 8.08
CA ASN A 21 -0.26 -10.51 9.06
C ASN A 21 -1.61 -11.17 8.74
N LYS A 22 -2.11 -12.05 9.63
CA LYS A 22 -3.34 -12.80 9.41
C LYS A 22 -4.59 -11.93 9.33
N ASP A 23 -4.56 -10.77 10.00
CA ASP A 23 -5.74 -9.93 10.17
C ASP A 23 -5.70 -8.68 9.30
N LEU A 24 -5.15 -8.83 8.07
CA LEU A 24 -4.95 -7.71 7.14
C LEU A 24 -6.21 -6.87 6.93
N PHE A 25 -7.37 -7.50 6.85
CA PHE A 25 -8.65 -6.84 6.60
C PHE A 25 -9.55 -6.77 7.83
N LYS A 26 -9.06 -7.19 8.99
CA LYS A 26 -9.89 -7.19 10.19
C LYS A 26 -10.18 -5.77 10.64
N ASN A 27 -11.47 -5.48 10.80
CA ASN A 27 -11.94 -4.20 11.30
C ASN A 27 -12.69 -4.41 12.60
N PHE A 28 -12.27 -3.73 13.67
CA PHE A 28 -12.89 -3.87 14.97
C PHE A 28 -14.09 -2.92 15.07
N GLN A 29 -15.30 -3.49 15.25
CA GLN A 29 -16.55 -2.75 15.43
C GLN A 29 -16.92 -1.82 14.28
N GLY A 30 -16.46 -2.08 13.07
CA GLY A 30 -16.82 -1.28 11.90
C GLY A 30 -16.30 0.15 11.93
N GLN A 31 -15.25 0.42 12.71
CA GLN A 31 -14.69 1.76 12.81
C GLN A 31 -14.09 2.24 11.48
N THR A 32 -14.21 3.53 11.23
CA THR A 32 -13.57 4.17 10.09
C THR A 32 -12.34 4.95 10.55
N MET A 33 -11.47 5.27 9.59
CA MET A 33 -10.32 6.12 9.86
C MET A 33 -10.77 7.56 10.05
N LEU A 34 -9.87 8.40 10.56
CA LEU A 34 -10.19 9.81 10.87
C LEU A 34 -9.76 10.73 9.74
N GLY A 35 -10.32 11.94 9.76
CA GLY A 35 -9.95 13.02 8.85
C GLY A 35 -10.27 12.70 7.40
N PRO A 36 -9.36 13.02 6.47
CA PRO A 36 -9.63 12.81 5.04
C PRO A 36 -9.77 11.35 4.65
N PHE A 37 -9.45 10.40 5.56
CA PHE A 37 -9.53 8.98 5.31
C PHE A 37 -10.78 8.34 5.93
N GLU A 38 -11.76 9.12 6.35
CA GLU A 38 -12.95 8.60 7.02
C GLU A 38 -13.78 7.66 6.15
N TYR A 39 -13.61 7.69 4.82
CA TYR A 39 -14.28 6.75 3.92
C TYR A 39 -13.68 5.34 3.95
N LYS A 40 -12.52 5.17 4.60
CA LYS A 40 -11.86 3.87 4.72
C LYS A 40 -12.14 3.24 6.07
N LEU A 41 -12.30 1.92 6.09
CA LEU A 41 -12.36 1.18 7.35
C LEU A 41 -11.01 1.20 8.05
N ASP A 42 -11.03 1.34 9.37
CA ASP A 42 -9.81 1.30 10.19
C ASP A 42 -9.36 -0.16 10.34
N ARG A 43 -8.46 -0.58 9.45
CA ARG A 43 -7.91 -1.93 9.40
C ARG A 43 -6.47 -1.86 8.87
N PRO A 44 -5.64 -2.88 9.13
CA PRO A 44 -4.23 -2.83 8.71
C PRO A 44 -4.04 -2.52 7.23
N PHE A 45 -4.85 -3.10 6.36
CA PHE A 45 -4.73 -2.85 4.92
C PHE A 45 -4.87 -1.36 4.59
N SER A 46 -5.83 -0.65 5.20
CA SER A 46 -6.01 0.78 4.97
C SER A 46 -4.79 1.60 5.41
N HIS A 47 -4.18 1.22 6.54
CA HIS A 47 -2.96 1.87 7.02
C HIS A 47 -1.80 1.64 6.05
N TYR A 48 -1.69 0.44 5.48
CA TYR A 48 -0.63 0.13 4.50
C TYR A 48 -0.84 0.91 3.21
N GLU A 49 -2.08 1.09 2.76
CA GLU A 49 -2.36 1.93 1.58
C GLU A 49 -1.87 3.35 1.78
N ILE A 50 -2.13 3.93 2.94
CA ILE A 50 -1.70 5.28 3.27
C ILE A 50 -0.18 5.35 3.35
N GLN A 51 0.44 4.37 4.02
CA GLN A 51 1.89 4.31 4.18
C GLN A 51 2.60 4.23 2.83
N LEU A 52 2.13 3.37 1.93
CA LEU A 52 2.75 3.20 0.63
C LEU A 52 2.58 4.43 -0.26
N SER A 53 1.43 5.11 -0.18
CA SER A 53 1.23 6.37 -0.89
C SER A 53 2.18 7.46 -0.37
N TYR A 54 2.40 7.52 0.95
CA TYR A 54 3.35 8.45 1.54
C TYR A 54 4.78 8.16 1.09
N TYR A 55 5.18 6.89 1.10
CA TYR A 55 6.50 6.50 0.60
C TYR A 55 6.67 6.82 -0.87
N GLN A 56 5.62 6.68 -1.67
CA GLN A 56 5.67 7.05 -3.08
C GLN A 56 6.03 8.52 -3.25
N ILE A 57 5.41 9.41 -2.47
CA ILE A 57 5.74 10.84 -2.52
C ILE A 57 7.22 11.06 -2.27
N LEU A 58 7.76 10.45 -1.21
CA LEU A 58 9.16 10.61 -0.84
C LEU A 58 10.11 10.06 -1.90
N ILE A 59 9.83 8.85 -2.39
CA ILE A 59 10.69 8.18 -3.36
C ILE A 59 10.70 8.92 -4.69
N GLU A 60 9.54 9.38 -5.15
CA GLU A 60 9.46 10.14 -6.40
C GLU A 60 10.22 11.46 -6.30
N GLN A 61 10.16 12.12 -5.16
CA GLN A 61 10.90 13.38 -4.94
C GLN A 61 12.42 13.14 -4.87
N ILE A 62 12.83 12.10 -4.16
CA ILE A 62 14.27 11.85 -3.92
C ILE A 62 14.94 11.28 -5.17
N LEU A 63 14.29 10.32 -5.84
CA LEU A 63 14.89 9.59 -6.95
C LEU A 63 14.47 10.10 -8.34
N GLY A 64 13.48 10.99 -8.42
CA GLY A 64 12.99 11.51 -9.69
C GLY A 64 12.36 10.44 -10.58
N ILE A 65 11.75 9.41 -9.98
CA ILE A 65 11.13 8.31 -10.71
C ILE A 65 9.60 8.42 -10.66
N THR A 66 8.93 7.61 -11.49
CA THR A 66 7.48 7.50 -11.48
C THR A 66 7.07 6.13 -10.93
N VAL A 67 6.22 6.14 -9.92
CA VAL A 67 5.64 4.93 -9.33
C VAL A 67 4.21 4.78 -9.86
N SER A 68 3.91 3.66 -10.49
CA SER A 68 2.60 3.41 -11.11
C SER A 68 1.67 2.59 -10.24
N ARG A 69 2.21 1.76 -9.35
CA ARG A 69 1.40 0.86 -8.50
C ARG A 69 1.98 0.75 -7.10
N ARG A 70 1.09 0.53 -6.15
CA ARG A 70 1.39 0.21 -4.75
C ARG A 70 0.71 -1.09 -4.45
N ILE A 71 1.45 -2.11 -4.05
CA ILE A 71 0.87 -3.42 -3.77
C ILE A 71 1.30 -3.94 -2.40
N VAL A 72 0.39 -4.65 -1.74
CA VAL A 72 0.70 -5.46 -0.57
C VAL A 72 0.75 -6.91 -1.02
N VAL A 73 1.88 -7.55 -0.80
CA VAL A 73 2.08 -8.97 -1.10
C VAL A 73 1.86 -9.74 0.19
N TYR A 74 0.74 -10.44 0.26
CA TYR A 74 0.38 -11.21 1.45
C TYR A 74 0.86 -12.65 1.31
N LEU A 75 1.68 -13.09 2.29
CA LEU A 75 2.19 -14.45 2.36
C LEU A 75 1.38 -15.21 3.39
N GLY A 76 0.53 -16.11 2.93
CA GLY A 76 -0.31 -16.93 3.80
C GLY A 76 0.46 -18.05 4.45
N LEU A 77 -0.06 -18.54 5.58
CA LEU A 77 0.54 -19.66 6.32
C LEU A 77 0.54 -20.96 5.49
N ASP A 78 -0.36 -21.06 4.53
CA ASP A 78 -0.47 -22.22 3.64
C ASP A 78 0.49 -22.15 2.45
N GLY A 79 1.34 -21.13 2.41
CA GLY A 79 2.30 -20.93 1.33
C GLY A 79 1.73 -20.19 0.12
N ASN A 80 0.46 -19.81 0.14
CA ASN A 80 -0.13 -19.04 -0.94
C ASN A 80 0.30 -17.58 -0.86
N VAL A 81 0.46 -16.97 -2.04
CA VAL A 81 0.81 -15.57 -2.18
C VAL A 81 -0.34 -14.83 -2.84
N THR A 82 -0.81 -13.77 -2.23
CA THR A 82 -1.87 -12.92 -2.80
C THR A 82 -1.36 -11.48 -2.90
N MET A 83 -1.61 -10.85 -4.04
CA MET A 83 -1.23 -9.46 -4.25
C MET A 83 -2.47 -8.58 -4.25
N TYR A 84 -2.44 -7.52 -3.44
CA TYR A 84 -3.53 -6.56 -3.34
C TYR A 84 -3.04 -5.20 -3.81
N ASP A 85 -3.72 -4.63 -4.81
CA ASP A 85 -3.45 -3.27 -5.22
C ASP A 85 -3.95 -2.30 -4.16
N CYS A 86 -3.13 -1.30 -3.84
CA CYS A 86 -3.47 -0.25 -2.89
C CYS A 86 -3.91 1.00 -3.62
N GLU A 87 -4.94 1.65 -3.09
CA GLU A 87 -5.43 2.92 -3.61
C GLU A 87 -4.34 3.99 -3.49
N ASP A 88 -4.24 4.85 -4.48
CA ASP A 88 -3.37 6.02 -4.45
C ASP A 88 -4.07 7.13 -3.69
N VAL A 89 -3.62 7.40 -2.47
CA VAL A 89 -4.20 8.44 -1.62
C VAL A 89 -3.29 9.65 -1.44
N ARG A 90 -2.31 9.83 -2.33
CA ARG A 90 -1.34 10.94 -2.22
C ARG A 90 -2.03 12.30 -2.16
N HIS A 91 -3.13 12.46 -2.88
CA HIS A 91 -3.88 13.72 -2.90
C HIS A 91 -4.47 14.10 -1.55
N LEU A 92 -4.58 13.15 -0.62
CA LEU A 92 -5.10 13.38 0.72
C LEU A 92 -4.00 13.60 1.76
N LEU A 93 -2.73 13.48 1.36
CA LEU A 93 -1.59 13.56 2.27
C LEU A 93 -0.92 14.94 2.28
N ASN A 94 -1.46 15.90 1.58
CA ASN A 94 -0.92 17.26 1.50
C ASN A 94 -1.58 18.18 2.52
#